data_c3666b57c645eaf927cf48ab9c0258d4
#
_entry.id   c3666b57c645eaf927cf48ab9c0258d4
#
_cell.length_a   1.000
_cell.length_b   1.000
_cell.length_c   1.000
_cell.angle_alpha   90.00
_cell.angle_beta   90.00
_cell.angle_gamma   90.00
#
_symmetry.space_group_name_H-M   'P 1'
#
loop_
_entity.id
_entity.type
_entity.pdbx_description
1 polymer ?
#
loop_
_entity_poly.entity_id
_entity_poly.type
_entity_poly.pdbx_seq_one_letter_code
_entity_poly.pdbx_strand_id
1 'polypeptide(L)'
;MITNALPDIPRSYTAICEWAACVVYIAVLFRRVPPRRSVVVSAIGLAALIAVQYFDGSMPIWFWIVGMLLAFGCMYLTILFGAGTGKREGLYITARAFVLAELVASLHWQIVTFIGMRNGRFADYDWHAVLLLVATYALCFGLAWLVERGNFSQTTPTLPTASAATATVAITIVTFAMSNLSFVSTNTPFSGSMGQEIFYIRTLVDFCGFAILYAQQEQARRIEASAEIASINAQLESQHQEYLQSKENIESLGRLAHDLKHQIAALRAEVDPEHAAAGFEQLEKSVQRYSAQQHTGNPVLDVILTTKERTCADRGITFTAVADGSLLDGMSSMDIASLFGNALDNAIEATLKLPNPEQRLIKLALFEQNHFIVIRVENYYDSRLSKDADGNLRTTKRDDQHRHGFGVKSIRHIAQQYGGEVTIRTNDHWFVLTVLLPRQTGLMAM
;
A
#
# COMPACT_ATOMS: atom_id res chain seq x y z
N MET A 1 56.02 -13.75 27.02
CA MET A 1 54.82 -13.88 26.19
C MET A 1 54.05 -12.59 26.33
N ILE A 2 54.12 -11.71 25.35
CA ILE A 2 53.30 -10.49 25.32
C ILE A 2 51.91 -10.96 24.96
N THR A 3 51.02 -11.01 25.93
CA THR A 3 49.58 -11.14 25.68
C THR A 3 49.15 -9.87 24.93
N ASN A 4 49.19 -9.93 23.59
CA ASN A 4 48.58 -8.93 22.75
C ASN A 4 47.03 -9.04 22.92
N ALA A 5 46.56 -8.60 24.12
CA ALA A 5 45.14 -8.35 24.27
C ALA A 5 44.82 -7.19 23.32
N LEU A 6 44.00 -7.49 22.31
CA LEU A 6 43.48 -6.43 21.45
C LEU A 6 42.71 -5.43 22.29
N PRO A 7 42.83 -4.14 22.03
CA PRO A 7 42.05 -3.14 22.72
C PRO A 7 40.56 -3.37 22.41
N ASP A 8 39.75 -3.31 23.46
CA ASP A 8 38.29 -3.38 23.36
C ASP A 8 37.71 -2.13 22.68
N ILE A 9 36.53 -2.25 22.08
CA ILE A 9 35.85 -1.10 21.46
C ILE A 9 35.52 -0.08 22.59
N PRO A 10 35.88 1.20 22.46
CA PRO A 10 35.51 2.19 23.45
C PRO A 10 34.02 2.29 23.65
N ARG A 11 33.53 2.27 24.88
CA ARG A 11 32.11 2.26 25.23
C ARG A 11 31.33 3.45 24.63
N SER A 12 31.99 4.61 24.54
CA SER A 12 31.41 5.78 23.85
C SER A 12 31.15 5.55 22.37
N TYR A 13 32.02 4.78 21.68
CA TYR A 13 31.85 4.45 20.25
C TYR A 13 30.67 3.52 20.02
N THR A 14 30.53 2.51 20.89
CA THR A 14 29.37 1.60 20.86
C THR A 14 28.07 2.37 21.09
N ALA A 15 28.00 3.22 22.12
CA ALA A 15 26.81 4.03 22.40
C ALA A 15 26.41 4.94 21.22
N ILE A 16 27.37 5.60 20.58
CA ILE A 16 27.13 6.46 19.41
C ILE A 16 26.67 5.62 18.22
N CYS A 17 27.23 4.41 18.04
CA CYS A 17 26.88 3.51 16.97
C CYS A 17 25.43 3.01 17.09
N GLU A 18 25.03 2.54 18.28
CA GLU A 18 23.67 2.12 18.60
C GLU A 18 22.67 3.25 18.41
N TRP A 19 23.01 4.44 18.87
CA TRP A 19 22.20 5.64 18.68
C TRP A 19 22.06 6.00 17.20
N ALA A 20 23.16 6.03 16.44
CA ALA A 20 23.14 6.36 15.02
C ALA A 20 22.30 5.37 14.22
N ALA A 21 22.35 4.08 14.54
CA ALA A 21 21.47 3.07 13.96
C ALA A 21 19.99 3.39 14.24
N CYS A 22 19.62 3.78 15.45
CA CYS A 22 18.26 4.23 15.77
C CYS A 22 17.87 5.46 14.93
N VAL A 23 18.77 6.44 14.77
CA VAL A 23 18.52 7.65 13.99
C VAL A 23 18.27 7.34 12.53
N VAL A 24 18.97 6.34 11.94
CA VAL A 24 18.69 5.89 10.56
C VAL A 24 17.24 5.48 10.40
N TYR A 25 16.71 4.64 11.26
CA TYR A 25 15.31 4.18 11.17
C TYR A 25 14.30 5.26 11.54
N ILE A 26 14.61 6.14 12.49
CA ILE A 26 13.78 7.32 12.77
C ILE A 26 13.71 8.23 11.54
N ALA A 27 14.83 8.42 10.83
CA ALA A 27 14.90 9.23 9.61
C ALA A 27 14.16 8.55 8.43
N VAL A 28 14.18 7.22 8.32
CA VAL A 28 13.39 6.47 7.35
C VAL A 28 11.89 6.67 7.57
N LEU A 29 11.46 6.78 8.84
CA LEU A 29 10.05 6.89 9.26
C LEU A 29 9.64 8.34 9.62
N PHE A 30 10.40 9.35 9.20
CA PHE A 30 10.30 10.74 9.67
C PHE A 30 8.92 11.40 9.51
N ARG A 31 8.07 10.91 8.62
CA ARG A 31 6.72 11.47 8.37
C ARG A 31 5.65 11.03 9.37
N ARG A 32 5.96 10.07 10.24
CA ARG A 32 4.99 9.49 11.19
C ARG A 32 4.81 10.32 12.45
N VAL A 33 5.82 11.10 12.84
CA VAL A 33 5.85 11.84 14.09
C VAL A 33 6.37 13.25 13.84
N PRO A 34 5.91 14.27 14.61
CA PRO A 34 6.45 15.62 14.51
C PRO A 34 7.98 15.65 14.74
N PRO A 35 8.74 16.38 13.91
CA PRO A 35 10.21 16.34 13.95
C PRO A 35 10.78 16.75 15.30
N ARG A 36 10.13 17.69 16.03
CA ARG A 36 10.55 18.09 17.38
C ARG A 36 10.55 16.90 18.35
N ARG A 37 9.55 16.05 18.31
CA ARG A 37 9.48 14.85 19.17
C ARG A 37 10.58 13.86 18.82
N SER A 38 10.81 13.59 17.55
CA SER A 38 11.86 12.67 17.09
C SER A 38 13.25 13.14 17.56
N VAL A 39 13.54 14.46 17.46
CA VAL A 39 14.82 15.04 17.91
C VAL A 39 14.97 14.92 19.42
N VAL A 40 13.96 15.29 20.20
CA VAL A 40 14.02 15.21 21.67
C VAL A 40 14.20 13.78 22.14
N VAL A 41 13.41 12.83 21.60
CA VAL A 41 13.51 11.41 21.96
C VAL A 41 14.87 10.85 21.56
N SER A 42 15.40 11.21 20.40
CA SER A 42 16.75 10.82 19.95
C SER A 42 17.85 11.35 20.87
N ALA A 43 17.75 12.58 21.32
CA ALA A 43 18.72 13.17 22.28
C ALA A 43 18.68 12.46 23.64
N ILE A 44 17.48 12.16 24.15
CA ILE A 44 17.31 11.39 25.39
C ILE A 44 17.86 9.97 25.20
N GLY A 45 17.60 9.34 24.05
CA GLY A 45 18.10 8.01 23.70
C GLY A 45 19.63 7.95 23.69
N LEU A 46 20.31 8.97 23.14
CA LEU A 46 21.77 9.07 23.17
C LEU A 46 22.30 9.13 24.61
N ALA A 47 21.73 10.00 25.45
CA ALA A 47 22.11 10.10 26.84
C ALA A 47 21.91 8.79 27.62
N ALA A 48 20.78 8.11 27.38
CA ALA A 48 20.47 6.82 27.99
C ALA A 48 21.45 5.72 27.55
N LEU A 49 21.75 5.62 26.26
CA LEU A 49 22.69 4.64 25.72
C LEU A 49 24.12 4.87 26.24
N ILE A 50 24.58 6.12 26.29
CA ILE A 50 25.87 6.46 26.93
C ILE A 50 25.88 5.97 28.39
N ALA A 51 24.84 6.30 29.17
CA ALA A 51 24.77 5.90 30.56
C ALA A 51 24.77 4.36 30.72
N VAL A 52 24.03 3.63 29.91
CA VAL A 52 23.96 2.15 29.92
C VAL A 52 25.34 1.56 29.55
N GLN A 53 25.98 2.04 28.51
CA GLN A 53 27.29 1.52 28.08
C GLN A 53 28.40 1.77 29.14
N TYR A 54 28.40 2.92 29.81
CA TYR A 54 29.37 3.18 30.91
C TYR A 54 29.03 2.35 32.14
N PHE A 55 27.72 2.14 32.45
CA PHE A 55 27.30 1.26 33.52
C PHE A 55 27.74 -0.19 33.25
N ASP A 56 27.53 -0.70 32.06
CA ASP A 56 27.93 -2.06 31.64
C ASP A 56 29.48 -2.19 31.73
N GLY A 57 30.23 -1.19 31.31
CA GLY A 57 31.68 -1.18 31.40
C GLY A 57 32.22 -1.22 32.83
N SER A 58 31.42 -0.86 33.85
CA SER A 58 31.78 -0.95 35.26
C SER A 58 31.47 -2.31 35.91
N MET A 59 30.69 -3.16 35.22
CA MET A 59 30.25 -4.45 35.71
C MET A 59 31.21 -5.58 35.36
N PRO A 60 31.25 -6.67 36.16
CA PRO A 60 31.97 -7.88 35.79
C PRO A 60 31.49 -8.47 34.46
N ILE A 61 32.40 -9.11 33.73
CA ILE A 61 32.13 -9.68 32.40
C ILE A 61 30.93 -10.60 32.35
N TRP A 62 30.53 -11.24 33.45
CA TRP A 62 29.36 -12.07 33.57
C TRP A 62 28.04 -11.31 33.40
N PHE A 63 28.01 -10.02 33.64
CA PHE A 63 26.86 -9.15 33.51
C PHE A 63 26.72 -8.51 32.10
N TRP A 64 27.70 -8.73 31.21
CA TRP A 64 27.72 -8.17 29.86
C TRP A 64 26.42 -8.43 29.08
N ILE A 65 25.82 -9.65 29.16
CA ILE A 65 24.55 -9.95 28.51
C ILE A 65 23.43 -9.04 29.03
N VAL A 66 23.43 -8.74 30.33
CA VAL A 66 22.42 -7.85 30.93
C VAL A 66 22.59 -6.43 30.42
N GLY A 67 23.81 -5.93 30.31
CA GLY A 67 24.11 -4.62 29.73
C GLY A 67 23.63 -4.50 28.30
N MET A 68 23.87 -5.52 27.46
CA MET A 68 23.39 -5.56 26.07
C MET A 68 21.85 -5.62 25.97
N LEU A 69 21.17 -6.33 26.86
CA LEU A 69 19.70 -6.32 26.91
C LEU A 69 19.16 -4.96 27.33
N LEU A 70 19.82 -4.25 28.24
CA LEU A 70 19.45 -2.88 28.61
C LEU A 70 19.68 -1.92 27.43
N ALA A 71 20.81 -2.01 26.72
CA ALA A 71 21.07 -1.23 25.53
C ALA A 71 20.01 -1.47 24.44
N PHE A 72 19.69 -2.75 24.16
CA PHE A 72 18.61 -3.10 23.25
C PHE A 72 17.26 -2.52 23.70
N GLY A 73 16.94 -2.56 24.99
CA GLY A 73 15.75 -1.93 25.57
C GLY A 73 15.71 -0.41 25.36
N CYS A 74 16.84 0.28 25.55
CA CYS A 74 16.96 1.71 25.27
C CYS A 74 16.79 2.04 23.79
N MET A 75 17.38 1.25 22.90
CA MET A 75 17.16 1.36 21.45
C MET A 75 15.70 1.18 21.08
N TYR A 76 15.05 0.15 21.67
CA TYR A 76 13.63 -0.11 21.45
C TYR A 76 12.75 1.06 21.88
N LEU A 77 12.96 1.64 23.05
CA LEU A 77 12.21 2.80 23.51
C LEU A 77 12.47 4.03 22.62
N THR A 78 13.71 4.22 22.19
CA THR A 78 14.09 5.32 21.30
C THR A 78 13.39 5.22 19.96
N ILE A 79 13.31 4.04 19.36
CA ILE A 79 12.59 3.80 18.09
C ILE A 79 11.07 3.89 18.29
N LEU A 80 10.55 3.25 19.35
CA LEU A 80 9.12 3.25 19.66
C LEU A 80 8.55 4.67 19.77
N PHE A 81 9.23 5.54 20.52
CA PHE A 81 8.76 6.91 20.75
C PHE A 81 9.25 7.90 19.70
N GLY A 82 10.43 7.69 19.14
CA GLY A 82 11.06 8.59 18.17
C GLY A 82 10.49 8.45 16.75
N ALA A 83 10.10 7.24 16.36
CA ALA A 83 9.47 6.96 15.08
C ALA A 83 7.95 6.75 15.17
N GLY A 84 7.36 6.67 16.38
CA GLY A 84 5.94 6.47 16.57
C GLY A 84 5.45 5.10 16.09
N THR A 85 6.25 4.06 16.26
CA THR A 85 5.94 2.70 15.84
C THR A 85 5.03 1.99 16.85
N GLY A 86 4.31 0.96 16.39
CA GLY A 86 3.63 0.03 17.28
C GLY A 86 4.62 -0.90 18.00
N LYS A 87 4.20 -1.56 19.09
CA LYS A 87 5.09 -2.41 19.89
C LYS A 87 5.80 -3.50 19.08
N ARG A 88 5.07 -4.22 18.21
CA ARG A 88 5.62 -5.30 17.39
C ARG A 88 6.52 -4.76 16.26
N GLU A 89 6.08 -3.70 15.59
CA GLU A 89 6.88 -3.02 14.56
C GLU A 89 8.16 -2.42 15.16
N GLY A 90 8.06 -1.76 16.32
CA GLY A 90 9.20 -1.23 17.04
C GLY A 90 10.24 -2.29 17.39
N LEU A 91 9.81 -3.47 17.88
CA LEU A 91 10.70 -4.59 18.17
C LEU A 91 11.39 -5.11 16.89
N TYR A 92 10.64 -5.25 15.80
CA TYR A 92 11.15 -5.67 14.50
C TYR A 92 12.23 -4.72 13.97
N ILE A 93 11.97 -3.41 14.03
CA ILE A 93 12.91 -2.38 13.57
C ILE A 93 14.13 -2.28 14.49
N THR A 94 13.93 -2.41 15.81
CA THR A 94 15.04 -2.38 16.77
C THR A 94 16.00 -3.54 16.58
N ALA A 95 15.50 -4.73 16.31
CA ALA A 95 16.34 -5.89 16.01
C ALA A 95 17.26 -5.64 14.80
N ARG A 96 16.72 -5.02 13.76
CA ARG A 96 17.50 -4.60 12.57
C ARG A 96 18.52 -3.52 12.88
N ALA A 97 18.09 -2.48 13.63
CA ALA A 97 18.97 -1.41 14.06
C ALA A 97 20.14 -1.93 14.90
N PHE A 98 19.88 -2.91 15.75
CA PHE A 98 20.89 -3.55 16.60
C PHE A 98 21.94 -4.29 15.76
N VAL A 99 21.51 -5.14 14.80
CA VAL A 99 22.46 -5.83 13.90
C VAL A 99 23.25 -4.83 13.05
N LEU A 100 22.62 -3.76 12.59
CA LEU A 100 23.32 -2.68 11.87
C LEU A 100 24.36 -1.99 12.74
N ALA A 101 24.06 -1.72 14.01
CA ALA A 101 24.99 -1.13 14.96
C ALA A 101 26.21 -2.03 15.19
N GLU A 102 25.97 -3.32 15.43
CA GLU A 102 27.05 -4.32 15.60
C GLU A 102 27.93 -4.41 14.35
N LEU A 103 27.34 -4.44 13.16
CA LEU A 103 28.06 -4.44 11.90
C LEU A 103 28.97 -3.23 11.76
N VAL A 104 28.45 -2.02 12.00
CA VAL A 104 29.21 -0.78 11.80
C VAL A 104 30.29 -0.64 12.87
N ALA A 105 30.01 -1.01 14.13
CA ALA A 105 30.98 -1.02 15.20
C ALA A 105 32.13 -2.01 14.92
N SER A 106 31.81 -3.23 14.51
CA SER A 106 32.79 -4.27 14.17
C SER A 106 33.66 -3.85 12.99
N LEU A 107 33.06 -3.33 11.93
CA LEU A 107 33.78 -2.84 10.74
C LEU A 107 34.72 -1.67 11.08
N HIS A 108 34.22 -0.68 11.82
CA HIS A 108 35.03 0.47 12.24
C HIS A 108 36.23 0.01 13.04
N TRP A 109 36.02 -0.85 14.04
CA TRP A 109 37.09 -1.33 14.90
C TRP A 109 38.07 -2.23 14.15
N GLN A 110 37.66 -2.99 13.18
CA GLN A 110 38.52 -3.72 12.27
C GLN A 110 39.47 -2.79 11.51
N ILE A 111 38.96 -1.64 11.00
CA ILE A 111 39.77 -0.65 10.31
C ILE A 111 40.76 0.00 11.28
N VAL A 112 40.31 0.38 12.49
CA VAL A 112 41.16 0.99 13.53
C VAL A 112 42.28 0.04 13.93
N THR A 113 42.00 -1.23 14.19
CA THR A 113 43.02 -2.20 14.59
C THR A 113 44.03 -2.47 13.46
N PHE A 114 43.57 -2.53 12.22
CA PHE A 114 44.44 -2.69 11.05
C PHE A 114 45.42 -1.52 10.89
N ILE A 115 44.94 -0.27 11.04
CA ILE A 115 45.77 0.93 10.94
C ILE A 115 46.71 1.02 12.16
N GLY A 116 46.20 0.72 13.37
CA GLY A 116 46.97 0.76 14.60
C GLY A 116 48.13 -0.23 14.62
N MET A 117 47.90 -1.47 14.16
CA MET A 117 48.98 -2.47 14.04
C MET A 117 50.08 -2.06 13.06
N ARG A 118 49.68 -1.43 11.94
CA ARG A 118 50.62 -0.97 10.92
C ARG A 118 51.48 0.20 11.39
N ASN A 119 50.91 1.08 12.19
CA ASN A 119 51.55 2.33 12.64
C ASN A 119 52.14 2.26 14.08
N GLY A 120 51.97 1.13 14.79
CA GLY A 120 52.46 0.94 16.17
C GLY A 120 51.80 1.85 17.22
N ARG A 121 50.63 2.44 16.91
CA ARG A 121 49.90 3.36 17.79
C ARG A 121 48.45 2.98 17.86
N PHE A 122 47.96 2.67 19.04
CA PHE A 122 46.52 2.61 19.37
C PHE A 122 46.20 3.87 20.20
N ALA A 123 45.96 5.01 19.55
CA ALA A 123 45.59 6.22 20.24
C ALA A 123 44.06 6.34 20.27
N ASP A 124 43.43 6.13 21.41
CA ASP A 124 41.98 6.06 21.58
C ASP A 124 41.26 7.39 21.28
N TYR A 125 41.93 8.53 21.31
CA TYR A 125 41.32 9.86 21.19
C TYR A 125 42.15 10.87 20.39
N ASP A 126 42.93 10.41 19.41
CA ASP A 126 43.56 11.33 18.47
C ASP A 126 42.54 11.87 17.48
N TRP A 127 42.72 13.11 17.02
CA TRP A 127 41.80 13.73 16.04
C TRP A 127 41.66 12.89 14.75
N HIS A 128 42.67 12.12 14.36
CA HIS A 128 42.63 11.19 13.26
C HIS A 128 41.64 10.02 13.54
N ALA A 129 41.63 9.51 14.78
CA ALA A 129 40.69 8.46 15.18
C ALA A 129 39.25 8.97 15.16
N VAL A 130 39.01 10.21 15.62
CA VAL A 130 37.70 10.86 15.55
C VAL A 130 37.26 11.09 14.10
N LEU A 131 38.19 11.57 13.24
CA LEU A 131 37.88 11.75 11.81
C LEU A 131 37.51 10.42 11.15
N LEU A 132 38.25 9.35 11.43
CA LEU A 132 37.99 8.01 10.92
C LEU A 132 36.64 7.49 11.40
N LEU A 133 36.30 7.71 12.68
CA LEU A 133 34.99 7.36 13.24
C LEU A 133 33.86 8.06 12.47
N VAL A 134 33.96 9.39 12.37
CA VAL A 134 32.93 10.18 11.68
C VAL A 134 32.79 9.76 10.21
N ALA A 135 33.91 9.57 9.51
CA ALA A 135 33.88 9.15 8.10
C ALA A 135 33.27 7.76 7.94
N THR A 136 33.67 6.78 8.74
CA THR A 136 33.14 5.40 8.69
C THR A 136 31.66 5.38 9.02
N TYR A 137 31.25 6.06 10.11
CA TYR A 137 29.85 6.07 10.54
C TYR A 137 28.96 6.82 9.53
N ALA A 138 29.39 7.97 9.04
CA ALA A 138 28.65 8.73 8.04
C ALA A 138 28.46 7.91 6.75
N LEU A 139 29.49 7.23 6.28
CA LEU A 139 29.42 6.38 5.10
C LEU A 139 28.49 5.19 5.33
N CYS A 140 28.70 4.41 6.39
CA CYS A 140 27.94 3.19 6.64
C CYS A 140 26.46 3.48 6.93
N PHE A 141 26.16 4.43 7.83
CA PHE A 141 24.78 4.78 8.15
C PHE A 141 24.09 5.55 7.01
N GLY A 142 24.82 6.33 6.22
CA GLY A 142 24.31 6.97 5.01
C GLY A 142 23.91 5.93 3.95
N LEU A 143 24.74 4.93 3.71
CA LEU A 143 24.41 3.80 2.82
C LEU A 143 23.25 2.99 3.38
N ALA A 144 23.22 2.68 4.66
CA ALA A 144 22.11 1.97 5.30
C ALA A 144 20.80 2.74 5.15
N TRP A 145 20.79 4.07 5.32
CA TRP A 145 19.62 4.91 5.09
C TRP A 145 19.16 4.86 3.64
N LEU A 146 20.05 4.93 2.67
CA LEU A 146 19.73 4.83 1.23
C LEU A 146 19.07 3.47 0.90
N VAL A 147 19.60 2.40 1.46
CA VAL A 147 19.12 1.03 1.25
C VAL A 147 17.77 0.82 1.94
N GLU A 148 17.62 1.27 3.19
CA GLU A 148 16.43 1.00 4.00
C GLU A 148 15.25 1.94 3.73
N ARG A 149 15.49 3.15 3.21
CA ARG A 149 14.42 4.14 2.96
C ARG A 149 13.31 3.64 2.03
N GLY A 150 13.62 2.68 1.15
CA GLY A 150 12.66 2.04 0.25
C GLY A 150 11.91 0.87 0.87
N ASN A 151 12.38 0.34 2.01
CA ASN A 151 11.86 -0.87 2.61
C ASN A 151 10.67 -0.66 3.55
N PHE A 152 10.46 0.56 4.03
CA PHE A 152 9.41 0.88 5.00
C PHE A 152 8.49 1.98 4.48
N SER A 153 7.18 1.83 4.75
CA SER A 153 6.21 2.90 4.47
C SER A 153 6.43 4.08 5.43
N GLN A 154 6.52 5.27 4.87
CA GLN A 154 6.70 6.50 5.64
C GLN A 154 5.44 7.00 6.33
N THR A 155 4.27 6.57 5.88
CA THR A 155 2.97 7.13 6.30
C THR A 155 2.12 6.15 7.08
N THR A 156 2.17 4.87 6.74
CA THR A 156 1.34 3.84 7.36
C THR A 156 2.19 2.86 8.15
N PRO A 157 1.85 2.54 9.40
CA PRO A 157 2.51 1.48 10.14
C PRO A 157 2.32 0.14 9.42
N THR A 158 3.42 -0.52 9.07
CA THR A 158 3.38 -1.90 8.59
C THR A 158 3.40 -2.82 9.80
N LEU A 159 2.37 -3.67 9.96
CA LEU A 159 2.39 -4.68 11.01
C LEU A 159 3.10 -5.92 10.46
N PRO A 160 4.36 -6.20 10.84
CA PRO A 160 4.98 -7.45 10.47
C PRO A 160 4.17 -8.61 11.04
N THR A 161 4.05 -9.69 10.28
CA THR A 161 3.42 -10.92 10.77
C THR A 161 4.14 -11.40 12.04
N ALA A 162 3.45 -12.12 12.91
CA ALA A 162 4.09 -12.65 14.12
C ALA A 162 5.30 -13.54 13.76
N SER A 163 5.19 -14.32 12.69
CA SER A 163 6.28 -15.16 12.17
C SER A 163 7.48 -14.34 11.67
N ALA A 164 7.24 -13.24 10.96
CA ALA A 164 8.32 -12.35 10.52
C ALA A 164 9.04 -11.69 11.70
N ALA A 165 8.30 -11.22 12.70
CA ALA A 165 8.88 -10.62 13.89
C ALA A 165 9.71 -11.64 14.71
N THR A 166 9.19 -12.85 14.92
CA THR A 166 9.91 -13.92 15.63
C THR A 166 11.16 -14.36 14.86
N ALA A 167 11.08 -14.51 13.53
CA ALA A 167 12.23 -14.85 12.70
C ALA A 167 13.32 -13.76 12.77
N THR A 168 12.94 -12.49 12.73
CA THR A 168 13.88 -11.36 12.85
C THR A 168 14.59 -11.37 14.20
N VAL A 169 13.87 -11.56 15.29
CA VAL A 169 14.46 -11.66 16.64
C VAL A 169 15.38 -12.88 16.72
N ALA A 170 14.98 -14.02 16.20
CA ALA A 170 15.82 -15.22 16.18
C ALA A 170 17.11 -15.02 15.38
N ILE A 171 17.03 -14.42 14.18
CA ILE A 171 18.21 -14.09 13.36
C ILE A 171 19.13 -13.13 14.14
N THR A 172 18.58 -12.11 14.80
CA THR A 172 19.34 -11.15 15.59
C THR A 172 20.06 -11.83 16.75
N ILE A 173 19.39 -12.72 17.49
CA ILE A 173 19.99 -13.48 18.59
C ILE A 173 21.12 -14.37 18.08
N VAL A 174 20.89 -15.10 16.98
CA VAL A 174 21.92 -15.97 16.39
C VAL A 174 23.10 -15.16 15.87
N THR A 175 22.87 -14.08 15.14
CA THR A 175 23.92 -13.18 14.65
C THR A 175 24.76 -12.63 15.80
N PHE A 176 24.09 -12.10 16.84
CA PHE A 176 24.76 -11.56 18.01
C PHE A 176 25.55 -12.64 18.78
N ALA A 177 24.97 -13.81 19.00
CA ALA A 177 25.65 -14.92 19.68
C ALA A 177 26.91 -15.36 18.89
N MET A 178 26.79 -15.56 17.57
CA MET A 178 27.91 -15.98 16.72
C MET A 178 28.99 -14.91 16.61
N SER A 179 28.60 -13.66 16.49
CA SER A 179 29.53 -12.52 16.44
C SER A 179 30.35 -12.41 17.73
N ASN A 180 29.73 -12.56 18.89
CA ASN A 180 30.38 -12.41 20.18
C ASN A 180 31.03 -13.69 20.72
N LEU A 181 30.63 -14.87 20.27
CA LEU A 181 31.26 -16.13 20.65
C LEU A 181 32.75 -16.19 20.25
N SER A 182 33.11 -15.53 19.13
CA SER A 182 34.49 -15.40 18.69
C SER A 182 35.37 -14.60 19.68
N PHE A 183 34.77 -13.79 20.55
CA PHE A 183 35.45 -12.91 21.49
C PHE A 183 35.52 -13.48 22.90
N VAL A 184 34.51 -14.24 23.34
CA VAL A 184 34.34 -14.68 24.73
C VAL A 184 35.27 -15.85 25.11
N SER A 185 35.70 -16.68 24.15
CA SER A 185 36.49 -17.88 24.47
C SER A 185 37.52 -18.19 23.39
N THR A 186 38.79 -18.38 23.83
CA THR A 186 39.90 -18.77 22.95
C THR A 186 39.93 -20.26 22.57
N ASN A 187 39.02 -21.07 23.10
CA ASN A 187 39.03 -22.55 22.95
C ASN A 187 37.75 -23.09 22.31
N THR A 188 37.06 -22.30 21.50
CA THR A 188 35.89 -22.81 20.74
C THR A 188 36.26 -22.99 19.26
N PRO A 189 35.54 -23.85 18.52
CA PRO A 189 35.71 -23.98 17.08
C PRO A 189 35.45 -22.69 16.29
N PHE A 190 34.88 -21.69 16.94
CA PHE A 190 34.50 -20.39 16.36
C PHE A 190 35.42 -19.24 16.76
N SER A 191 36.42 -19.50 17.60
CA SER A 191 37.39 -18.50 18.04
C SER A 191 38.57 -18.45 17.06
N GLY A 192 38.97 -17.23 16.66
CA GLY A 192 40.17 -17.02 15.87
C GLY A 192 41.43 -17.24 16.71
N SER A 193 42.47 -17.75 16.07
CA SER A 193 43.79 -17.93 16.71
C SER A 193 44.61 -16.65 16.78
N MET A 194 44.35 -15.69 15.88
CA MET A 194 44.97 -14.37 15.81
C MET A 194 43.94 -13.27 16.09
N GLY A 195 44.38 -12.25 16.81
CA GLY A 195 43.47 -11.18 17.20
C GLY A 195 42.77 -10.43 16.07
N GLN A 196 43.38 -10.38 14.87
CA GLN A 196 42.74 -9.79 13.69
C GLN A 196 41.57 -10.64 13.15
N GLU A 197 41.65 -11.97 13.24
CA GLU A 197 40.63 -12.88 12.77
C GLU A 197 39.30 -12.68 13.51
N ILE A 198 39.34 -12.30 14.78
CA ILE A 198 38.17 -12.07 15.61
C ILE A 198 37.29 -10.97 14.98
N PHE A 199 37.87 -9.82 14.61
CA PHE A 199 37.12 -8.72 14.02
C PHE A 199 36.67 -9.02 12.62
N TYR A 200 37.43 -9.81 11.86
CA TYR A 200 37.01 -10.33 10.56
C TYR A 200 35.76 -11.20 10.66
N ILE A 201 35.75 -12.14 11.61
CA ILE A 201 34.63 -13.05 11.85
C ILE A 201 33.41 -12.23 12.28
N ARG A 202 33.56 -11.30 13.22
CA ARG A 202 32.47 -10.43 13.68
C ARG A 202 31.86 -9.64 12.54
N THR A 203 32.68 -8.90 11.80
CA THR A 203 32.19 -8.08 10.68
C THR A 203 31.47 -8.94 9.62
N LEU A 204 32.00 -10.12 9.30
CA LEU A 204 31.39 -11.01 8.33
C LEU A 204 30.06 -11.57 8.82
N VAL A 205 29.99 -12.01 10.08
CA VAL A 205 28.76 -12.56 10.68
C VAL A 205 27.69 -11.45 10.77
N ASP A 206 28.05 -10.27 11.21
CA ASP A 206 27.12 -9.13 11.34
C ASP A 206 26.64 -8.67 9.95
N PHE A 207 27.52 -8.67 8.95
CA PHE A 207 27.15 -8.37 7.56
C PHE A 207 26.17 -9.44 7.00
N CYS A 208 26.44 -10.72 7.22
CA CYS A 208 25.54 -11.79 6.81
C CYS A 208 24.18 -11.66 7.51
N GLY A 209 24.19 -11.38 8.82
CA GLY A 209 22.95 -11.13 9.57
C GLY A 209 22.13 -9.97 9.01
N PHE A 210 22.79 -8.85 8.73
CA PHE A 210 22.12 -7.69 8.11
C PHE A 210 21.59 -8.01 6.72
N ALA A 211 22.37 -8.71 5.88
CA ALA A 211 21.96 -9.11 4.53
C ALA A 211 20.76 -10.07 4.56
N ILE A 212 20.71 -11.01 5.51
CA ILE A 212 19.56 -11.91 5.69
C ILE A 212 18.32 -11.12 6.10
N LEU A 213 18.44 -10.20 7.06
CA LEU A 213 17.34 -9.34 7.48
C LEU A 213 16.86 -8.45 6.34
N TYR A 214 17.76 -7.92 5.52
CA TYR A 214 17.41 -7.15 4.33
C TYR A 214 16.63 -7.99 3.32
N ALA A 215 17.14 -9.18 2.98
CA ALA A 215 16.49 -10.10 2.04
C ALA A 215 15.10 -10.55 2.54
N GLN A 216 14.95 -10.81 3.84
CA GLN A 216 13.68 -11.12 4.47
C GLN A 216 12.64 -10.00 4.29
N GLN A 217 13.05 -8.75 4.47
CA GLN A 217 12.18 -7.59 4.30
C GLN A 217 11.75 -7.41 2.83
N GLU A 218 12.70 -7.54 1.93
CA GLU A 218 12.42 -7.44 0.48
C GLU A 218 11.46 -8.56 0.03
N GLN A 219 11.64 -9.78 0.53
CA GLN A 219 10.74 -10.89 0.26
C GLN A 219 9.34 -10.64 0.81
N ALA A 220 9.23 -10.12 2.04
CA ALA A 220 7.94 -9.77 2.64
C ALA A 220 7.18 -8.74 1.80
N ARG A 221 7.85 -7.70 1.32
CA ARG A 221 7.29 -6.69 0.42
C ARG A 221 6.81 -7.28 -0.90
N ARG A 222 7.59 -8.19 -1.50
CA ARG A 222 7.19 -8.84 -2.76
C ARG A 222 5.94 -9.70 -2.57
N ILE A 223 5.84 -10.42 -1.45
CA ILE A 223 4.66 -11.23 -1.11
C ILE A 223 3.43 -10.31 -0.93
N GLU A 224 3.56 -9.21 -0.22
CA GLU A 224 2.48 -8.24 -0.03
C GLU A 224 2.00 -7.66 -1.38
N ALA A 225 2.93 -7.21 -2.22
CA ALA A 225 2.61 -6.67 -3.54
C ALA A 225 1.94 -7.73 -4.45
N SER A 226 2.43 -8.98 -4.43
CA SER A 226 1.84 -10.05 -5.23
C SER A 226 0.43 -10.44 -4.74
N ALA A 227 0.19 -10.42 -3.42
CA ALA A 227 -1.11 -10.68 -2.83
C ALA A 227 -2.13 -9.56 -3.19
N GLU A 228 -1.71 -8.30 -3.22
CA GLU A 228 -2.53 -7.18 -3.65
C GLU A 228 -2.92 -7.31 -5.13
N ILE A 229 -1.96 -7.62 -6.01
CA ILE A 229 -2.22 -7.87 -7.44
C ILE A 229 -3.19 -9.05 -7.64
N ALA A 230 -2.98 -10.15 -6.91
CA ALA A 230 -3.87 -11.31 -6.99
C ALA A 230 -5.30 -10.98 -6.55
N SER A 231 -5.47 -10.17 -5.50
CA SER A 231 -6.77 -9.70 -5.02
C SER A 231 -7.49 -8.83 -6.07
N ILE A 232 -6.74 -7.91 -6.71
CA ILE A 232 -7.29 -7.06 -7.76
C ILE A 232 -7.73 -7.90 -8.97
N ASN A 233 -6.90 -8.84 -9.40
CA ASN A 233 -7.22 -9.73 -10.52
C ASN A 233 -8.45 -10.59 -10.23
N ALA A 234 -8.59 -11.15 -9.02
CA ALA A 234 -9.76 -11.92 -8.63
C ALA A 234 -11.04 -11.07 -8.64
N GLN A 235 -10.96 -9.81 -8.23
CA GLN A 235 -12.09 -8.88 -8.27
C GLN A 235 -12.50 -8.53 -9.70
N LEU A 236 -11.52 -8.30 -10.58
CA LEU A 236 -11.78 -8.05 -12.01
C LEU A 236 -12.44 -9.25 -12.69
N GLU A 237 -11.95 -10.45 -12.41
CA GLU A 237 -12.54 -11.69 -12.95
C GLU A 237 -13.98 -11.89 -12.48
N SER A 238 -14.26 -11.64 -11.19
CA SER A 238 -15.64 -11.71 -10.67
C SER A 238 -16.56 -10.70 -11.36
N GLN A 239 -16.10 -9.46 -11.56
CA GLN A 239 -16.89 -8.45 -12.29
C GLN A 239 -17.13 -8.84 -13.75
N HIS A 240 -16.13 -9.45 -14.39
CA HIS A 240 -16.26 -9.93 -15.76
C HIS A 240 -17.30 -11.05 -15.88
N GLN A 241 -17.29 -11.99 -14.94
CA GLN A 241 -18.27 -13.09 -14.91
C GLN A 241 -19.70 -12.57 -14.67
N GLU A 242 -19.89 -11.63 -13.72
CA GLU A 242 -21.17 -10.97 -13.50
C GLU A 242 -21.69 -10.25 -14.77
N TYR A 243 -20.79 -9.58 -15.48
CA TYR A 243 -21.12 -8.94 -16.76
C TYR A 243 -21.58 -9.96 -17.81
N LEU A 244 -20.82 -11.05 -18.01
CA LEU A 244 -21.16 -12.09 -18.98
C LEU A 244 -22.52 -12.74 -18.65
N GLN A 245 -22.76 -13.05 -17.39
CA GLN A 245 -24.05 -13.62 -16.95
C GLN A 245 -25.22 -12.65 -17.16
N SER A 246 -25.00 -11.35 -16.88
CA SER A 246 -26.00 -10.32 -17.13
C SER A 246 -26.33 -10.19 -18.63
N LYS A 247 -25.29 -10.21 -19.46
CA LYS A 247 -25.43 -10.19 -20.93
C LYS A 247 -26.28 -11.39 -21.43
N GLU A 248 -25.94 -12.60 -20.99
CA GLU A 248 -26.62 -13.81 -21.37
C GLU A 248 -28.13 -13.80 -20.95
N ASN A 249 -28.40 -13.30 -19.74
CA ASN A 249 -29.75 -13.11 -19.24
C ASN A 249 -30.57 -12.14 -20.11
N ILE A 250 -29.96 -11.01 -20.51
CA ILE A 250 -30.61 -10.01 -21.36
C ILE A 250 -30.89 -10.58 -22.76
N GLU A 251 -29.91 -11.27 -23.35
CA GLU A 251 -30.12 -11.93 -24.65
C GLU A 251 -31.21 -13.00 -24.59
N SER A 252 -31.31 -13.76 -23.51
CA SER A 252 -32.38 -14.73 -23.28
C SER A 252 -33.74 -14.06 -23.16
N LEU A 253 -33.86 -12.98 -22.41
CA LEU A 253 -35.08 -12.19 -22.30
C LEU A 253 -35.50 -11.57 -23.64
N GLY A 254 -34.51 -11.07 -24.42
CA GLY A 254 -34.77 -10.55 -25.78
C GLY A 254 -35.34 -11.61 -26.72
N ARG A 255 -34.80 -12.84 -26.71
CA ARG A 255 -35.34 -13.96 -27.49
C ARG A 255 -36.75 -14.31 -27.05
N LEU A 256 -37.01 -14.41 -25.76
CA LEU A 256 -38.32 -14.74 -25.20
C LEU A 256 -39.35 -13.66 -25.53
N ALA A 257 -39.00 -12.40 -25.49
CA ALA A 257 -39.86 -11.28 -25.89
C ALA A 257 -40.18 -11.31 -27.40
N HIS A 258 -39.18 -11.64 -28.25
CA HIS A 258 -39.38 -11.81 -29.69
C HIS A 258 -40.32 -12.96 -30.00
N ASP A 259 -40.14 -14.11 -29.35
CA ASP A 259 -40.99 -15.30 -29.58
C ASP A 259 -42.43 -15.06 -29.09
N LEU A 260 -42.60 -14.38 -27.95
CA LEU A 260 -43.92 -13.95 -27.49
C LEU A 260 -44.60 -13.00 -28.46
N LYS A 261 -43.85 -12.03 -29.02
CA LYS A 261 -44.40 -11.12 -30.04
C LYS A 261 -44.88 -11.86 -31.27
N HIS A 262 -44.14 -12.87 -31.75
CA HIS A 262 -44.58 -13.71 -32.88
C HIS A 262 -45.80 -14.57 -32.54
N GLN A 263 -45.87 -15.16 -31.35
CA GLN A 263 -47.03 -15.93 -30.90
C GLN A 263 -48.28 -15.05 -30.78
N ILE A 264 -48.16 -13.84 -30.26
CA ILE A 264 -49.24 -12.86 -30.18
C ILE A 264 -49.72 -12.46 -31.59
N ALA A 265 -48.79 -12.25 -32.54
CA ALA A 265 -49.15 -11.92 -33.91
C ALA A 265 -49.88 -13.07 -34.61
N ALA A 266 -49.46 -14.33 -34.36
CA ALA A 266 -50.15 -15.53 -34.89
C ALA A 266 -51.55 -15.68 -34.30
N LEU A 267 -51.71 -15.51 -32.98
CA LEU A 267 -53.02 -15.55 -32.32
C LEU A 267 -53.98 -14.43 -32.81
N ARG A 268 -53.44 -13.24 -33.14
CA ARG A 268 -54.22 -12.16 -33.74
C ARG A 268 -54.77 -12.53 -35.11
N ALA A 269 -54.10 -13.39 -35.85
CA ALA A 269 -54.56 -13.84 -37.19
C ALA A 269 -55.67 -14.89 -37.12
N GLU A 270 -55.84 -15.58 -35.98
CA GLU A 270 -56.82 -16.67 -35.81
C GLU A 270 -58.11 -16.30 -35.05
N VAL A 271 -58.19 -15.13 -34.41
CA VAL A 271 -59.28 -14.73 -33.52
C VAL A 271 -60.10 -13.57 -34.14
N ASP A 272 -61.42 -13.63 -34.01
CA ASP A 272 -62.42 -12.64 -34.49
C ASP A 272 -62.03 -11.19 -33.92
N PRO A 273 -62.06 -10.17 -34.83
CA PRO A 273 -61.36 -8.91 -34.57
C PRO A 273 -61.94 -8.03 -33.46
N GLU A 274 -63.15 -8.13 -33.06
CA GLU A 274 -63.84 -7.15 -32.24
C GLU A 274 -63.60 -7.28 -30.73
N HIS A 275 -63.31 -8.45 -30.20
CA HIS A 275 -63.21 -8.69 -28.76
C HIS A 275 -61.79 -8.97 -28.25
N ALA A 276 -60.84 -9.26 -29.12
CA ALA A 276 -59.46 -9.60 -28.75
C ALA A 276 -58.51 -8.41 -28.79
N ALA A 277 -58.84 -7.33 -29.45
CA ALA A 277 -57.93 -6.20 -29.72
C ALA A 277 -57.39 -5.50 -28.44
N ALA A 278 -58.22 -5.28 -27.43
CA ALA A 278 -57.84 -4.58 -26.21
C ALA A 278 -56.90 -5.42 -25.31
N GLY A 279 -57.14 -6.73 -25.20
CA GLY A 279 -56.30 -7.65 -24.40
C GLY A 279 -54.93 -7.89 -25.05
N PHE A 280 -54.88 -7.97 -26.37
CA PHE A 280 -53.60 -8.13 -27.10
C PHE A 280 -52.78 -6.85 -27.11
N GLU A 281 -53.39 -5.65 -27.17
CA GLU A 281 -52.68 -4.38 -27.04
C GLU A 281 -52.04 -4.21 -25.65
N GLN A 282 -52.73 -4.68 -24.61
CA GLN A 282 -52.19 -4.63 -23.23
C GLN A 282 -51.05 -5.63 -23.03
N LEU A 283 -51.14 -6.82 -23.65
CA LEU A 283 -50.08 -7.83 -23.64
C LEU A 283 -48.85 -7.36 -24.44
N GLU A 284 -49.09 -6.76 -25.62
CA GLU A 284 -48.05 -6.19 -26.47
C GLU A 284 -47.30 -5.02 -25.77
N LYS A 285 -48.04 -4.13 -25.10
CA LYS A 285 -47.46 -3.07 -24.27
C LYS A 285 -46.66 -3.61 -23.06
N SER A 286 -47.08 -4.75 -22.50
CA SER A 286 -46.37 -5.41 -21.41
C SER A 286 -45.07 -6.07 -21.91
N VAL A 287 -45.10 -6.74 -23.05
CA VAL A 287 -43.92 -7.32 -23.70
C VAL A 287 -42.96 -6.23 -24.18
N GLN A 288 -43.47 -5.13 -24.72
CA GLN A 288 -42.63 -3.97 -25.09
C GLN A 288 -41.93 -3.33 -23.91
N ARG A 289 -42.57 -3.27 -22.74
CA ARG A 289 -41.90 -2.80 -21.51
C ARG A 289 -40.77 -3.71 -21.02
N TYR A 290 -40.88 -5.01 -21.30
CA TYR A 290 -39.82 -5.97 -20.98
C TYR A 290 -38.70 -6.01 -22.02
N SER A 291 -38.94 -5.57 -23.25
CA SER A 291 -37.96 -5.51 -24.33
C SER A 291 -37.37 -4.11 -24.54
N ALA A 292 -37.67 -3.15 -23.65
CA ALA A 292 -37.05 -1.84 -23.67
C ALA A 292 -35.57 -1.96 -23.23
N GLN A 293 -34.72 -2.40 -24.14
CA GLN A 293 -33.28 -2.29 -24.04
C GLN A 293 -32.86 -0.84 -24.34
N GLN A 294 -32.00 -0.31 -23.55
CA GLN A 294 -31.29 0.94 -23.87
C GLN A 294 -30.48 0.69 -25.16
N HIS A 295 -30.71 1.47 -26.20
CA HIS A 295 -29.98 1.40 -27.47
C HIS A 295 -29.09 2.64 -27.59
N THR A 296 -27.89 2.60 -26.97
CA THR A 296 -26.91 3.69 -27.05
C THR A 296 -26.00 3.61 -28.29
N GLY A 297 -26.02 2.48 -29.00
CA GLY A 297 -25.08 2.18 -30.06
C GLY A 297 -23.83 1.41 -29.62
N ASN A 298 -23.68 1.14 -28.31
CA ASN A 298 -22.61 0.30 -27.78
C ASN A 298 -23.19 -0.85 -26.96
N PRO A 299 -23.00 -2.12 -27.40
CA PRO A 299 -23.64 -3.27 -26.75
C PRO A 299 -23.26 -3.45 -25.28
N VAL A 300 -22.03 -3.08 -24.91
CA VAL A 300 -21.54 -3.19 -23.54
C VAL A 300 -22.23 -2.17 -22.64
N LEU A 301 -22.33 -0.93 -23.10
CA LEU A 301 -23.02 0.13 -22.38
C LEU A 301 -24.51 -0.17 -22.24
N ASP A 302 -25.14 -0.70 -23.30
CA ASP A 302 -26.57 -1.10 -23.31
C ASP A 302 -26.89 -2.11 -22.20
N VAL A 303 -26.05 -3.14 -22.05
CA VAL A 303 -26.15 -4.14 -20.98
C VAL A 303 -26.03 -3.51 -19.59
N ILE A 304 -25.03 -2.65 -19.40
CA ILE A 304 -24.78 -1.99 -18.11
C ILE A 304 -25.96 -1.10 -17.75
N LEU A 305 -26.40 -0.22 -18.65
CA LEU A 305 -27.49 0.72 -18.39
C LEU A 305 -28.80 -0.02 -18.10
N THR A 306 -29.14 -1.03 -18.89
CA THR A 306 -30.35 -1.85 -18.65
C THR A 306 -30.33 -2.52 -17.28
N THR A 307 -29.17 -3.08 -16.88
CA THR A 307 -29.03 -3.73 -15.57
C THR A 307 -29.13 -2.71 -14.43
N LYS A 308 -28.49 -1.55 -14.56
CA LYS A 308 -28.52 -0.51 -13.52
C LYS A 308 -29.88 0.19 -13.44
N GLU A 309 -30.56 0.40 -14.56
CA GLU A 309 -31.93 0.93 -14.60
C GLU A 309 -32.89 0.02 -13.83
N ARG A 310 -32.82 -1.29 -14.07
CA ARG A 310 -33.60 -2.28 -13.32
C ARG A 310 -33.26 -2.23 -11.82
N THR A 311 -31.99 -2.21 -11.47
CA THR A 311 -31.55 -2.12 -10.06
C THR A 311 -32.07 -0.85 -9.39
N CYS A 312 -32.09 0.27 -10.10
CA CYS A 312 -32.63 1.54 -9.63
C CYS A 312 -34.16 1.44 -9.43
N ALA A 313 -34.89 0.89 -10.41
CA ALA A 313 -36.33 0.71 -10.31
C ALA A 313 -36.74 -0.17 -9.12
N ASP A 314 -36.06 -1.32 -8.92
CA ASP A 314 -36.28 -2.22 -7.79
C ASP A 314 -36.03 -1.57 -6.42
N ARG A 315 -35.21 -0.52 -6.38
CA ARG A 315 -34.81 0.20 -5.16
C ARG A 315 -35.47 1.57 -4.99
N GLY A 316 -36.45 1.92 -5.85
CA GLY A 316 -37.15 3.19 -5.82
C GLY A 316 -36.26 4.39 -6.11
N ILE A 317 -35.29 4.25 -7.02
CA ILE A 317 -34.41 5.31 -7.51
C ILE A 317 -34.85 5.70 -8.91
N THR A 318 -35.03 7.00 -9.15
CA THR A 318 -35.29 7.51 -10.52
C THR A 318 -33.96 7.64 -11.26
N PHE A 319 -33.78 6.83 -12.29
CA PHE A 319 -32.60 6.84 -13.15
C PHE A 319 -32.93 7.42 -14.52
N THR A 320 -32.12 8.35 -15.02
CA THR A 320 -32.25 8.93 -16.36
C THR A 320 -30.89 8.85 -17.05
N ALA A 321 -30.86 8.24 -18.23
CA ALA A 321 -29.65 8.13 -19.05
C ALA A 321 -29.89 8.73 -20.43
N VAL A 322 -28.93 9.56 -20.87
CA VAL A 322 -28.83 10.07 -22.25
C VAL A 322 -27.43 9.80 -22.72
N ALA A 323 -27.24 8.80 -23.56
CA ALA A 323 -25.91 8.32 -23.90
C ALA A 323 -25.79 8.01 -25.40
N ASP A 324 -24.75 8.54 -26.02
CA ASP A 324 -24.28 8.12 -27.34
C ASP A 324 -23.09 7.17 -27.15
N GLY A 325 -23.41 5.87 -27.15
CA GLY A 325 -22.42 4.80 -26.92
C GLY A 325 -21.44 4.63 -28.08
N SER A 326 -21.75 5.12 -29.29
CA SER A 326 -20.83 5.07 -30.43
C SER A 326 -19.53 5.82 -30.18
N LEU A 327 -19.55 6.77 -29.24
CA LEU A 327 -18.35 7.52 -28.82
C LEU A 327 -17.31 6.65 -28.09
N LEU A 328 -17.70 5.45 -27.64
CA LEU A 328 -16.84 4.54 -26.90
C LEU A 328 -16.16 3.47 -27.77
N ASP A 329 -16.28 3.52 -29.09
CA ASP A 329 -15.76 2.50 -30.00
C ASP A 329 -14.24 2.27 -29.88
N GLY A 330 -13.49 3.24 -29.36
CA GLY A 330 -12.05 3.11 -29.07
C GLY A 330 -11.71 2.52 -27.71
N MET A 331 -12.70 2.21 -26.86
CA MET A 331 -12.48 1.68 -25.51
C MET A 331 -12.68 0.17 -25.45
N SER A 332 -11.88 -0.51 -24.60
CA SER A 332 -12.10 -1.95 -24.37
C SER A 332 -13.43 -2.18 -23.63
N SER A 333 -14.07 -3.33 -23.89
CA SER A 333 -15.31 -3.73 -23.20
C SER A 333 -15.15 -3.77 -21.68
N MET A 334 -13.98 -4.17 -21.20
CA MET A 334 -13.64 -4.25 -19.77
C MET A 334 -13.55 -2.85 -19.14
N ASP A 335 -12.92 -1.90 -19.84
CA ASP A 335 -12.78 -0.52 -19.35
C ASP A 335 -14.13 0.19 -19.31
N ILE A 336 -14.98 -0.01 -20.34
CA ILE A 336 -16.35 0.48 -20.35
C ILE A 336 -17.12 -0.09 -19.16
N ALA A 337 -17.07 -1.41 -18.96
CA ALA A 337 -17.77 -2.07 -17.85
C ALA A 337 -17.28 -1.57 -16.49
N SER A 338 -15.98 -1.45 -16.30
CA SER A 338 -15.40 -0.98 -15.05
C SER A 338 -15.69 0.51 -14.79
N LEU A 339 -15.61 1.37 -15.80
CA LEU A 339 -15.83 2.81 -15.64
C LEU A 339 -17.30 3.11 -15.29
N PHE A 340 -18.24 2.64 -16.12
CA PHE A 340 -19.67 2.89 -15.92
C PHE A 340 -20.22 2.10 -14.72
N GLY A 341 -19.75 0.86 -14.51
CA GLY A 341 -20.12 0.05 -13.36
C GLY A 341 -19.77 0.76 -12.05
N ASN A 342 -18.51 1.14 -11.87
CA ASN A 342 -18.06 1.83 -10.66
C ASN A 342 -18.73 3.19 -10.47
N ALA A 343 -18.95 3.97 -11.55
CA ALA A 343 -19.59 5.28 -11.44
C ALA A 343 -21.05 5.17 -11.00
N LEU A 344 -21.81 4.24 -11.60
CA LEU A 344 -23.22 4.04 -11.30
C LEU A 344 -23.43 3.34 -9.95
N ASP A 345 -22.57 2.38 -9.57
CA ASP A 345 -22.64 1.75 -8.24
C ASP A 345 -22.40 2.74 -7.12
N ASN A 346 -21.43 3.62 -7.28
CA ASN A 346 -21.21 4.71 -6.34
C ASN A 346 -22.43 5.64 -6.22
N ALA A 347 -23.05 5.98 -7.34
CA ALA A 347 -24.25 6.82 -7.37
C ALA A 347 -25.43 6.13 -6.68
N ILE A 348 -25.70 4.86 -6.99
CA ILE A 348 -26.77 4.06 -6.38
C ILE A 348 -26.55 3.96 -4.86
N GLU A 349 -25.36 3.63 -4.44
CA GLU A 349 -25.05 3.49 -3.02
C GLU A 349 -25.19 4.80 -2.23
N ALA A 350 -24.76 5.92 -2.80
CA ALA A 350 -24.92 7.23 -2.20
C ALA A 350 -26.41 7.63 -2.08
N THR A 351 -27.17 7.39 -3.14
CA THR A 351 -28.59 7.74 -3.24
C THR A 351 -29.47 6.90 -2.31
N LEU A 352 -29.12 5.63 -2.06
CA LEU A 352 -29.85 4.79 -1.12
C LEU A 352 -29.76 5.24 0.33
N LYS A 353 -28.76 6.05 0.69
CA LYS A 353 -28.61 6.61 2.04
C LYS A 353 -29.55 7.78 2.31
N LEU A 354 -30.24 8.28 1.27
CA LEU A 354 -31.18 9.38 1.42
C LEU A 354 -32.48 8.91 2.05
N PRO A 355 -32.96 9.61 3.10
CA PRO A 355 -34.20 9.25 3.79
C PRO A 355 -35.45 9.50 2.92
N ASN A 356 -35.41 10.53 2.06
CA ASN A 356 -36.55 10.89 1.21
C ASN A 356 -36.46 10.19 -0.16
N PRO A 357 -37.42 9.32 -0.54
CA PRO A 357 -37.46 8.65 -1.84
C PRO A 357 -37.53 9.60 -3.04
N GLU A 358 -38.18 10.75 -2.91
CA GLU A 358 -38.31 11.73 -4.00
C GLU A 358 -36.95 12.36 -4.40
N GLN A 359 -35.98 12.33 -3.51
CA GLN A 359 -34.62 12.83 -3.73
C GLN A 359 -33.69 11.78 -4.32
N ARG A 360 -34.15 10.54 -4.50
CA ARG A 360 -33.35 9.46 -5.05
C ARG A 360 -33.28 9.56 -6.57
N LEU A 361 -32.40 10.43 -7.04
CA LEU A 361 -32.25 10.79 -8.44
C LEU A 361 -30.82 10.50 -8.91
N ILE A 362 -30.69 9.83 -10.03
CA ILE A 362 -29.41 9.58 -10.72
C ILE A 362 -29.57 9.98 -12.18
N LYS A 363 -28.61 10.74 -12.71
CA LYS A 363 -28.55 11.13 -14.10
C LYS A 363 -27.21 10.70 -14.71
N LEU A 364 -27.27 10.14 -15.92
CA LEU A 364 -26.08 9.84 -16.72
C LEU A 364 -26.20 10.55 -18.05
N ALA A 365 -25.12 11.21 -18.44
CA ALA A 365 -24.96 11.80 -19.78
C ALA A 365 -23.65 11.36 -20.41
N LEU A 366 -23.68 10.92 -21.65
CA LEU A 366 -22.52 10.63 -22.49
C LEU A 366 -22.68 11.32 -23.83
N PHE A 367 -21.83 12.29 -24.11
CA PHE A 367 -21.92 13.13 -25.31
C PHE A 367 -20.55 13.66 -25.72
N GLU A 368 -20.47 14.14 -26.95
CA GLU A 368 -19.29 14.84 -27.46
C GLU A 368 -19.39 16.35 -27.22
N GLN A 369 -18.31 16.97 -26.77
CA GLN A 369 -18.19 18.41 -26.66
C GLN A 369 -16.77 18.85 -26.99
N ASN A 370 -16.59 19.74 -28.00
CA ASN A 370 -15.31 20.34 -28.35
C ASN A 370 -14.15 19.33 -28.49
N HIS A 371 -14.36 18.25 -29.25
CA HIS A 371 -13.41 17.13 -29.42
C HIS A 371 -13.10 16.31 -28.17
N PHE A 372 -13.91 16.45 -27.12
CA PHE A 372 -13.85 15.60 -25.95
C PHE A 372 -15.12 14.76 -25.83
N ILE A 373 -14.95 13.52 -25.40
CA ILE A 373 -16.03 12.66 -24.94
C ILE A 373 -16.25 13.01 -23.47
N VAL A 374 -17.47 13.40 -23.14
CA VAL A 374 -17.86 13.78 -21.78
C VAL A 374 -18.75 12.69 -21.23
N ILE A 375 -18.31 12.04 -20.15
CA ILE A 375 -19.12 11.10 -19.37
C ILE A 375 -19.44 11.80 -18.06
N ARG A 376 -20.72 12.03 -17.76
CA ARG A 376 -21.17 12.71 -16.55
C ARG A 376 -22.18 11.87 -15.81
N VAL A 377 -21.87 11.57 -14.55
CA VAL A 377 -22.79 10.90 -13.62
C VAL A 377 -23.10 11.83 -12.48
N GLU A 378 -24.38 12.08 -12.28
CA GLU A 378 -24.89 13.00 -11.24
C GLU A 378 -25.83 12.24 -10.32
N ASN A 379 -25.68 12.43 -9.03
CA ASN A 379 -26.63 11.93 -8.04
C ASN A 379 -26.86 12.93 -6.91
N TYR A 380 -28.05 12.88 -6.34
CA TYR A 380 -28.37 13.65 -5.17
C TYR A 380 -27.71 13.03 -3.92
N TYR A 381 -27.20 13.85 -2.98
CA TYR A 381 -26.60 13.40 -1.74
C TYR A 381 -26.84 14.40 -0.60
N ASP A 382 -26.92 13.90 0.64
CA ASP A 382 -27.21 14.72 1.86
C ASP A 382 -26.06 14.67 2.89
N SER A 383 -24.90 14.11 2.59
CA SER A 383 -23.83 13.95 3.56
C SER A 383 -22.73 15.00 3.39
N ARG A 384 -22.19 15.50 4.52
CA ARG A 384 -20.97 16.31 4.51
C ARG A 384 -19.81 15.43 4.06
N LEU A 385 -19.33 15.66 2.86
CA LEU A 385 -18.14 14.99 2.35
C LEU A 385 -16.91 15.55 3.08
N SER A 386 -16.20 14.71 3.81
CA SER A 386 -14.91 15.08 4.40
C SER A 386 -13.80 14.90 3.36
N LYS A 387 -12.97 15.93 3.19
CA LYS A 387 -11.77 15.87 2.36
C LYS A 387 -10.57 15.52 3.25
N ASP A 388 -9.60 14.78 2.70
CA ASP A 388 -8.31 14.57 3.34
C ASP A 388 -7.38 15.78 3.15
N ALA A 389 -6.17 15.72 3.74
CA ALA A 389 -5.18 16.80 3.66
C ALA A 389 -4.70 17.07 2.21
N ASP A 390 -4.88 16.12 1.30
CA ASP A 390 -4.50 16.20 -0.12
C ASP A 390 -5.70 16.60 -1.02
N GLY A 391 -6.85 16.95 -0.43
CA GLY A 391 -8.06 17.38 -1.16
C GLY A 391 -8.89 16.25 -1.74
N ASN A 392 -8.58 14.98 -1.50
CA ASN A 392 -9.36 13.83 -1.94
C ASN A 392 -10.53 13.57 -0.99
N LEU A 393 -11.64 13.08 -1.55
CA LEU A 393 -12.82 12.74 -0.77
C LEU A 393 -12.53 11.54 0.15
N ARG A 394 -12.71 11.73 1.48
CA ARG A 394 -12.68 10.62 2.45
C ARG A 394 -13.95 9.80 2.32
N THR A 395 -13.78 8.48 2.27
CA THR A 395 -14.91 7.55 2.29
C THR A 395 -15.56 7.53 3.68
N THR A 396 -16.91 7.56 3.71
CA THR A 396 -17.71 7.57 4.96
C THR A 396 -17.92 6.19 5.57
N LYS A 397 -17.35 5.12 5.01
CA LYS A 397 -17.53 3.75 5.50
C LYS A 397 -16.53 3.41 6.62
N ARG A 398 -17.07 3.16 7.85
CA ARG A 398 -16.32 2.89 9.08
C ARG A 398 -15.85 1.44 9.26
N ASP A 399 -16.39 0.45 8.51
CA ASP A 399 -16.23 -0.96 8.86
C ASP A 399 -15.30 -1.81 7.99
N ASP A 400 -14.70 -1.26 6.90
CA ASP A 400 -13.77 -2.06 6.08
C ASP A 400 -12.68 -1.18 5.47
N GLN A 401 -11.63 -0.93 6.25
CA GLN A 401 -10.49 -0.08 5.85
C GLN A 401 -9.72 -0.61 4.62
N HIS A 402 -10.00 -1.84 4.16
CA HIS A 402 -9.28 -2.49 3.04
C HIS A 402 -10.10 -2.63 1.76
N ARG A 403 -11.40 -2.30 1.73
CA ARG A 403 -12.25 -2.52 0.53
C ARG A 403 -12.77 -1.26 -0.17
N HIS A 404 -12.55 -0.04 0.32
CA HIS A 404 -13.23 1.16 -0.21
C HIS A 404 -12.27 2.31 -0.57
N GLY A 405 -12.49 2.85 -1.73
CA GLY A 405 -11.68 3.87 -2.40
C GLY A 405 -11.22 3.42 -3.80
N PHE A 406 -11.47 2.15 -4.15
CA PHE A 406 -11.03 1.59 -5.43
C PHE A 406 -11.87 2.08 -6.61
N GLY A 407 -13.18 2.31 -6.44
CA GLY A 407 -14.06 2.70 -7.55
C GLY A 407 -13.63 4.01 -8.23
N VAL A 408 -13.42 5.07 -7.47
CA VAL A 408 -12.96 6.36 -8.03
C VAL A 408 -11.52 6.28 -8.53
N LYS A 409 -10.65 5.50 -7.86
CA LYS A 409 -9.28 5.26 -8.34
C LYS A 409 -9.27 4.49 -9.65
N SER A 410 -10.13 3.47 -9.79
CA SER A 410 -10.31 2.71 -11.03
C SER A 410 -10.79 3.61 -12.17
N ILE A 411 -11.83 4.43 -11.93
CA ILE A 411 -12.31 5.40 -12.92
C ILE A 411 -11.19 6.35 -13.36
N ARG A 412 -10.40 6.87 -12.40
CA ARG A 412 -9.29 7.78 -12.70
C ARG A 412 -8.18 7.08 -13.51
N HIS A 413 -7.86 5.85 -13.15
CA HIS A 413 -6.86 5.05 -13.85
C HIS A 413 -7.27 4.80 -15.31
N ILE A 414 -8.52 4.38 -15.52
CA ILE A 414 -9.05 4.18 -16.87
C ILE A 414 -9.06 5.50 -17.66
N ALA A 415 -9.53 6.59 -17.07
CA ALA A 415 -9.51 7.88 -17.75
C ALA A 415 -8.09 8.27 -18.20
N GLN A 416 -7.10 8.11 -17.32
CA GLN A 416 -5.69 8.39 -17.64
C GLN A 416 -5.12 7.48 -18.74
N GLN A 417 -5.52 6.20 -18.78
CA GLN A 417 -5.12 5.25 -19.82
C GLN A 417 -5.58 5.72 -21.21
N TYR A 418 -6.72 6.40 -21.29
CA TYR A 418 -7.23 7.01 -22.54
C TYR A 418 -6.88 8.50 -22.68
N GLY A 419 -5.88 8.99 -21.92
CA GLY A 419 -5.40 10.38 -22.02
C GLY A 419 -6.37 11.42 -21.45
N GLY A 420 -7.32 11.01 -20.63
CA GLY A 420 -8.37 11.84 -20.06
C GLY A 420 -8.17 12.22 -18.60
N GLU A 421 -9.15 12.95 -18.07
CA GLU A 421 -9.14 13.46 -16.70
C GLU A 421 -10.51 13.23 -16.02
N VAL A 422 -10.47 13.07 -14.69
CA VAL A 422 -11.68 12.91 -13.86
C VAL A 422 -11.82 14.08 -12.90
N THR A 423 -12.95 14.77 -12.97
CA THR A 423 -13.31 15.86 -12.07
C THR A 423 -14.50 15.47 -11.23
N ILE A 424 -14.47 15.81 -9.95
CA ILE A 424 -15.59 15.62 -9.02
C ILE A 424 -15.96 16.98 -8.46
N ARG A 425 -17.23 17.36 -8.60
CA ARG A 425 -17.79 18.61 -8.05
C ARG A 425 -19.02 18.31 -7.19
N THR A 426 -19.24 19.13 -6.21
CA THR A 426 -20.40 19.07 -5.33
C THR A 426 -21.04 20.45 -5.28
N ASN A 427 -22.26 20.59 -5.80
CA ASN A 427 -23.02 21.83 -5.80
C ASN A 427 -24.45 21.54 -5.35
N ASP A 428 -24.98 22.30 -4.40
CA ASP A 428 -26.40 22.28 -3.98
C ASP A 428 -26.99 20.86 -3.83
N HIS A 429 -26.35 19.99 -3.03
CA HIS A 429 -26.75 18.60 -2.83
C HIS A 429 -26.59 17.67 -4.05
N TRP A 430 -25.94 18.12 -5.14
CA TRP A 430 -25.58 17.27 -6.25
C TRP A 430 -24.10 16.88 -6.22
N PHE A 431 -23.84 15.59 -6.28
CA PHE A 431 -22.53 15.05 -6.54
C PHE A 431 -22.40 14.81 -8.05
N VAL A 432 -21.41 15.43 -8.67
CA VAL A 432 -21.18 15.37 -10.11
C VAL A 432 -19.80 14.81 -10.37
N LEU A 433 -19.75 13.62 -10.92
CA LEU A 433 -18.53 13.00 -11.44
C LEU A 433 -18.49 13.23 -12.95
N THR A 434 -17.43 13.83 -13.45
CA THR A 434 -17.22 14.07 -14.87
C THR A 434 -15.90 13.46 -15.31
N VAL A 435 -15.95 12.63 -16.34
CA VAL A 435 -14.79 12.09 -17.04
C VAL A 435 -14.70 12.77 -18.40
N LEU A 436 -13.54 13.30 -18.72
CA LEU A 436 -13.23 13.92 -20.01
C LEU A 436 -12.19 13.06 -20.72
N LEU A 437 -12.52 12.53 -21.88
CA LEU A 437 -11.61 11.74 -22.69
C LEU A 437 -11.39 12.49 -24.03
N PRO A 438 -10.16 12.63 -24.53
CA PRO A 438 -9.94 13.18 -25.86
C PRO A 438 -10.53 12.24 -26.91
N ARG A 439 -11.26 12.79 -27.88
CA ARG A 439 -11.70 12.00 -29.03
C ARG A 439 -10.47 11.64 -29.85
N GLN A 440 -10.15 10.37 -29.92
CA GLN A 440 -9.13 9.89 -30.84
C GLN A 440 -9.68 10.05 -32.26
N THR A 441 -9.41 11.19 -32.88
CA THR A 441 -9.63 11.35 -34.31
C THR A 441 -8.67 10.39 -35.00
N GLY A 442 -9.19 9.37 -35.68
CA GLY A 442 -8.40 8.32 -36.29
C GLY A 442 -7.22 8.88 -37.10
N LEU A 443 -6.03 8.76 -36.60
CA LEU A 443 -4.83 8.65 -37.38
C LEU A 443 -4.75 7.22 -37.89
N MET A 444 -5.42 6.97 -39.01
CA MET A 444 -5.10 5.81 -39.81
C MET A 444 -3.59 5.83 -40.08
N ALA A 445 -2.99 4.69 -39.89
CA ALA A 445 -1.66 4.29 -40.25
C ALA A 445 -1.15 4.95 -41.55
N MET A 446 0.02 5.54 -41.44
CA MET A 446 1.02 5.50 -42.49
C MET A 446 2.14 4.56 -42.11
#